data_9d3e591ea67cd992e08a8c68d782ca44
#
_entry.id   9d3e591ea67cd992e08a8c68d782ca44
#
_cell.length_a   1.000
_cell.length_b   1.000
_cell.length_c   1.000
_cell.angle_alpha   90.00
_cell.angle_beta   90.00
_cell.angle_gamma   90.00
#
_symmetry.space_group_name_H-M   'P 1'
#
loop_
_entity.id
_entity.type
_entity.pdbx_description
1 polymer ?
#
loop_
_entity_poly.entity_id
_entity_poly.type
_entity_poly.pdbx_seq_one_letter_code
_entity_poly.pdbx_strand_id
1 'polypeptide(L)'
;MNIRILGLAVILAVNSFAAMAQNSDVAKKEAIAVKEIVESRNFKINILNVLREKRVYMDIYSKNTIEIADGKLIAKFPYFYRNDNPSNTAQSYLKIDSDIRTMKIKNKAKRGMYDVSIKIDKPSKYVVNIDIGYDGNCMVYVTNSQKKTVIYGGRLIEPNM
;
A
#
# COMPACT_ATOMS: atom_id res chain seq x y z
N MET A 1 -50.34 -7.80 25.20
CA MET A 1 -49.19 -7.32 24.37
C MET A 1 -47.92 -7.78 25.04
N ASN A 2 -47.15 -8.63 24.36
CA ASN A 2 -46.15 -9.53 24.99
C ASN A 2 -44.85 -8.81 25.39
N ILE A 3 -44.66 -8.61 26.69
CA ILE A 3 -43.43 -8.08 27.33
C ILE A 3 -42.16 -8.85 26.90
N ARG A 4 -42.28 -10.13 26.52
CA ARG A 4 -41.19 -10.98 26.04
C ARG A 4 -40.58 -10.54 24.70
N ILE A 5 -41.35 -9.90 23.82
CA ILE A 5 -40.86 -9.44 22.49
C ILE A 5 -40.03 -8.15 22.63
N LEU A 6 -40.40 -7.29 23.59
CA LEU A 6 -39.65 -6.04 23.85
C LEU A 6 -38.22 -6.31 24.39
N GLY A 7 -38.08 -7.31 25.25
CA GLY A 7 -36.79 -7.69 25.82
C GLY A 7 -35.78 -8.20 24.77
N LEU A 8 -36.26 -8.95 23.77
CA LEU A 8 -35.40 -9.53 22.72
C LEU A 8 -34.88 -8.44 21.76
N ALA A 9 -35.70 -7.44 21.44
CA ALA A 9 -35.33 -6.34 20.55
C ALA A 9 -34.27 -5.43 21.18
N VAL A 10 -34.30 -5.19 22.49
CA VAL A 10 -33.31 -4.38 23.22
C VAL A 10 -31.94 -5.08 23.26
N ILE A 11 -31.90 -6.40 23.49
CA ILE A 11 -30.64 -7.17 23.53
C ILE A 11 -29.95 -7.18 22.16
N LEU A 12 -30.71 -7.28 21.06
CA LEU A 12 -30.15 -7.24 19.71
C LEU A 12 -29.58 -5.85 19.36
N ALA A 13 -30.23 -4.77 19.81
CA ALA A 13 -29.76 -3.40 19.56
C ALA A 13 -28.43 -3.11 20.31
N VAL A 14 -28.28 -3.55 21.55
CA VAL A 14 -27.05 -3.32 22.36
C VAL A 14 -25.87 -4.04 21.76
N ASN A 15 -26.03 -5.27 21.25
CA ASN A 15 -24.93 -5.99 20.58
C ASN A 15 -24.48 -5.34 19.28
N SER A 16 -25.40 -4.70 18.53
CA SER A 16 -25.06 -3.98 17.29
C SER A 16 -24.25 -2.71 17.56
N PHE A 17 -24.53 -1.99 18.62
CA PHE A 17 -23.76 -0.81 19.03
C PHE A 17 -22.35 -1.15 19.53
N ALA A 18 -22.19 -2.24 20.27
CA ALA A 18 -20.88 -2.70 20.74
C ALA A 18 -19.96 -3.10 19.58
N ALA A 19 -20.48 -3.79 18.58
CA ALA A 19 -19.70 -4.17 17.39
C ALA A 19 -19.25 -2.96 16.56
N MET A 20 -20.10 -1.93 16.43
CA MET A 20 -19.74 -0.69 15.71
C MET A 20 -18.68 0.12 16.46
N ALA A 21 -18.73 0.20 17.78
CA ALA A 21 -17.73 0.88 18.60
C ALA A 21 -16.36 0.19 18.50
N GLN A 22 -16.33 -1.13 18.55
CA GLN A 22 -15.12 -1.92 18.46
C GLN A 22 -14.41 -1.76 17.10
N ASN A 23 -15.15 -1.75 16.00
CA ASN A 23 -14.60 -1.50 14.65
C ASN A 23 -14.02 -0.08 14.51
N SER A 24 -14.66 0.91 15.13
CA SER A 24 -14.17 2.30 15.14
C SER A 24 -12.82 2.44 15.85
N ASP A 25 -12.63 1.73 16.96
CA ASP A 25 -11.40 1.81 17.75
C ASP A 25 -10.24 1.06 17.08
N VAL A 26 -10.52 -0.06 16.41
CA VAL A 26 -9.52 -0.78 15.60
C VAL A 26 -9.06 0.10 14.43
N ALA A 27 -9.97 0.68 13.67
CA ALA A 27 -9.63 1.56 12.55
C ALA A 27 -8.81 2.79 12.99
N LYS A 28 -9.09 3.36 14.16
CA LYS A 28 -8.30 4.47 14.72
C LYS A 28 -6.88 4.03 15.09
N LYS A 29 -6.72 2.86 15.70
CA LYS A 29 -5.40 2.30 16.05
C LYS A 29 -4.57 2.03 14.80
N GLU A 30 -5.16 1.42 13.77
CA GLU A 30 -4.49 1.21 12.49
C GLU A 30 -4.04 2.53 11.86
N ALA A 31 -4.90 3.54 11.84
CA ALA A 31 -4.57 4.85 11.28
C ALA A 31 -3.42 5.54 12.04
N ILE A 32 -3.33 5.37 13.37
CA ILE A 32 -2.23 5.90 14.19
C ILE A 32 -0.93 5.16 13.86
N ALA A 33 -0.95 3.82 13.80
CA ALA A 33 0.21 3.01 13.47
C ALA A 33 0.74 3.35 12.06
N VAL A 34 -0.14 3.45 11.06
CA VAL A 34 0.23 3.88 9.70
C VAL A 34 0.85 5.27 9.70
N LYS A 35 0.31 6.21 10.48
CA LYS A 35 0.86 7.56 10.61
C LYS A 35 2.31 7.51 11.12
N GLU A 36 2.55 6.84 12.23
CA GLU A 36 3.88 6.74 12.85
C GLU A 36 4.89 6.12 11.89
N ILE A 37 4.51 5.02 11.22
CA ILE A 37 5.35 4.34 10.24
C ILE A 37 5.70 5.27 9.08
N VAL A 38 4.72 5.95 8.48
CA VAL A 38 4.95 6.83 7.32
C VAL A 38 5.75 8.07 7.70
N GLU A 39 5.49 8.67 8.86
CA GLU A 39 6.20 9.86 9.35
C GLU A 39 7.64 9.55 9.74
N SER A 40 7.96 8.31 10.15
CA SER A 40 9.34 7.87 10.41
C SER A 40 10.23 7.90 9.18
N ARG A 41 9.64 7.90 7.97
CA ARG A 41 10.31 7.78 6.67
C ARG A 41 11.09 6.46 6.48
N ASN A 42 10.91 5.52 7.37
CA ASN A 42 11.47 4.17 7.32
C ASN A 42 10.33 3.18 7.33
N PHE A 43 10.02 2.58 6.18
CA PHE A 43 8.91 1.65 6.06
C PHE A 43 9.08 0.67 4.91
N LYS A 44 8.34 -0.41 4.97
CA LYS A 44 8.38 -1.48 3.99
C LYS A 44 6.98 -1.81 3.49
N ILE A 45 6.86 -2.06 2.21
CA ILE A 45 5.61 -2.45 1.55
C ILE A 45 5.83 -3.82 0.92
N ASN A 46 4.94 -4.76 1.22
CA ASN A 46 4.84 -6.01 0.50
C ASN A 46 3.99 -5.80 -0.76
N ILE A 47 4.53 -6.12 -1.92
CA ILE A 47 3.84 -6.03 -3.20
C ILE A 47 3.10 -7.35 -3.43
N LEU A 48 1.78 -7.27 -3.57
CA LEU A 48 0.89 -8.41 -3.65
C LEU A 48 0.42 -8.69 -5.07
N ASN A 49 0.19 -7.64 -5.85
CA ASN A 49 -0.32 -7.76 -7.21
C ASN A 49 0.16 -6.63 -8.12
N VAL A 50 -0.01 -6.82 -9.42
CA VAL A 50 0.24 -5.81 -10.45
C VAL A 50 -1.04 -5.57 -11.24
N LEU A 51 -1.33 -4.30 -11.52
CA LEU A 51 -2.44 -3.89 -12.36
C LEU A 51 -2.00 -3.94 -13.83
N ARG A 52 -2.57 -4.87 -14.59
CA ARG A 52 -2.38 -5.00 -16.04
C ARG A 52 -3.44 -4.23 -16.84
N GLU A 53 -3.31 -4.27 -18.15
CA GLU A 53 -4.30 -3.69 -19.07
C GLU A 53 -5.73 -4.16 -18.74
N LYS A 54 -6.70 -3.31 -19.00
CA LYS A 54 -8.13 -3.55 -18.71
C LYS A 54 -8.48 -3.62 -17.21
N ARG A 55 -7.62 -3.08 -16.31
CA ARG A 55 -7.83 -3.07 -14.86
C ARG A 55 -7.92 -4.47 -14.21
N VAL A 56 -7.24 -5.45 -14.81
CA VAL A 56 -7.13 -6.79 -14.22
C VAL A 56 -5.92 -6.82 -13.30
N TYR A 57 -6.12 -7.15 -12.03
CA TYR A 57 -5.05 -7.43 -11.09
C TYR A 57 -4.55 -8.84 -11.30
N MET A 58 -3.23 -8.99 -11.28
CA MET A 58 -2.57 -10.28 -11.33
C MET A 58 -1.74 -10.45 -10.07
N ASP A 59 -2.00 -11.52 -9.31
CA ASP A 59 -1.28 -11.82 -8.08
C ASP A 59 0.20 -12.14 -8.35
N ILE A 60 1.05 -11.74 -7.43
CA ILE A 60 2.49 -11.96 -7.48
C ILE A 60 2.87 -12.89 -6.32
N TYR A 61 3.21 -14.15 -6.63
CA TYR A 61 3.45 -15.21 -5.65
C TYR A 61 4.88 -15.27 -5.07
N SER A 62 5.63 -14.19 -5.08
CA SER A 62 6.98 -14.17 -4.51
C SER A 62 7.12 -13.04 -3.49
N LYS A 63 8.12 -13.12 -2.61
CA LYS A 63 8.44 -12.02 -1.68
C LYS A 63 8.98 -10.83 -2.46
N ASN A 64 8.10 -9.91 -2.82
CA ASN A 64 8.42 -8.68 -3.53
C ASN A 64 8.18 -7.51 -2.59
N THR A 65 9.17 -6.70 -2.36
CA THR A 65 9.11 -5.60 -1.40
C THR A 65 9.65 -4.31 -1.98
N ILE A 66 9.11 -3.23 -1.47
CA ILE A 66 9.69 -1.89 -1.53
C ILE A 66 10.01 -1.50 -0.10
N GLU A 67 11.25 -1.14 0.16
CA GLU A 67 11.74 -0.73 1.47
C GLU A 67 12.37 0.65 1.35
N ILE A 68 11.95 1.54 2.23
CA ILE A 68 12.54 2.85 2.45
C ILE A 68 13.22 2.79 3.80
N ALA A 69 14.53 2.91 3.83
CA ALA A 69 15.33 2.87 5.05
C ALA A 69 16.56 3.76 4.89
N ASP A 70 16.84 4.58 5.90
CA ASP A 70 18.05 5.41 5.99
C ASP A 70 18.34 6.26 4.74
N GLY A 71 17.27 6.81 4.14
CA GLY A 71 17.38 7.63 2.94
C GLY A 71 17.61 6.83 1.65
N LYS A 72 17.49 5.50 1.69
CA LYS A 72 17.59 4.61 0.53
C LYS A 72 16.25 4.03 0.14
N LEU A 73 16.11 3.75 -1.16
CA LEU A 73 15.02 2.96 -1.72
C LEU A 73 15.59 1.62 -2.18
N ILE A 74 15.15 0.54 -1.54
CA ILE A 74 15.49 -0.83 -1.90
C ILE A 74 14.22 -1.50 -2.40
N ALA A 75 14.24 -2.00 -3.64
CA ALA A 75 13.08 -2.63 -4.23
C ALA A 75 13.46 -3.80 -5.11
N LYS A 76 12.65 -4.88 -5.02
CA LYS A 76 12.76 -6.04 -5.90
C LYS A 76 11.36 -6.55 -6.18
N PHE A 77 10.90 -6.39 -7.43
CA PHE A 77 9.60 -6.89 -7.87
C PHE A 77 9.59 -7.14 -9.38
N PRO A 78 8.68 -8.00 -9.89
CA PRO A 78 8.51 -8.22 -11.31
C PRO A 78 8.11 -6.91 -12.01
N TYR A 79 8.81 -6.57 -13.10
CA TYR A 79 8.54 -5.38 -13.88
C TYR A 79 7.91 -5.77 -15.22
N PHE A 80 6.63 -5.52 -15.36
CA PHE A 80 5.88 -5.85 -16.58
C PHE A 80 5.80 -4.63 -17.49
N TYR A 81 6.42 -4.74 -18.64
CA TYR A 81 6.19 -3.79 -19.73
C TYR A 81 4.86 -4.11 -20.43
N ARG A 82 4.18 -3.06 -20.91
CA ARG A 82 2.89 -3.14 -21.58
C ARG A 82 2.89 -4.01 -22.86
N ASN A 83 4.07 -4.29 -23.43
CA ASN A 83 4.23 -5.04 -24.66
C ASN A 83 4.83 -6.44 -24.46
N ASP A 84 4.99 -6.89 -23.23
CA ASP A 84 5.50 -8.24 -23.00
C ASP A 84 4.42 -9.25 -23.39
N ASN A 85 4.68 -9.95 -24.50
CA ASN A 85 3.88 -11.09 -24.93
C ASN A 85 3.78 -12.07 -23.75
N PRO A 86 2.57 -12.49 -23.32
CA PRO A 86 2.41 -13.41 -22.17
C PRO A 86 3.10 -14.75 -22.34
N SER A 87 3.53 -15.09 -23.55
CA SER A 87 4.34 -16.28 -23.85
C SER A 87 5.84 -16.11 -23.56
N ASN A 88 6.32 -14.90 -23.30
CA ASN A 88 7.73 -14.66 -22.95
C ASN A 88 7.89 -14.76 -21.43
N THR A 89 8.19 -15.96 -20.95
CA THR A 89 8.31 -16.35 -19.54
C THR A 89 9.48 -15.75 -18.78
N ALA A 90 10.30 -14.93 -19.40
CA ALA A 90 11.35 -14.18 -18.73
C ALA A 90 10.74 -12.99 -17.99
N GLN A 91 10.26 -13.21 -16.77
CA GLN A 91 9.90 -12.12 -15.87
C GLN A 91 11.13 -11.24 -15.62
N SER A 92 11.18 -10.07 -16.22
CA SER A 92 12.20 -9.10 -15.88
C SER A 92 11.89 -8.52 -14.49
N TYR A 93 12.88 -8.59 -13.58
CA TYR A 93 12.75 -7.99 -12.26
C TYR A 93 13.36 -6.58 -12.28
N LEU A 94 12.63 -5.62 -11.77
CA LEU A 94 13.19 -4.35 -11.39
C LEU A 94 13.88 -4.51 -10.03
N LYS A 95 15.18 -4.25 -10.01
CA LYS A 95 15.98 -4.16 -8.78
C LYS A 95 16.42 -2.72 -8.63
N ILE A 96 16.08 -2.12 -7.51
CA ILE A 96 16.53 -0.79 -7.13
C ILE A 96 17.27 -0.94 -5.80
N ASP A 97 18.44 -0.36 -5.70
CA ASP A 97 19.18 -0.08 -4.47
C ASP A 97 19.84 1.28 -4.71
N SER A 98 19.26 2.33 -4.18
CA SER A 98 19.65 3.69 -4.53
C SER A 98 19.33 4.68 -3.43
N ASP A 99 20.18 5.67 -3.31
CA ASP A 99 19.91 6.83 -2.48
C ASP A 99 18.67 7.60 -3.01
N ILE A 100 17.83 8.03 -2.09
CA ILE A 100 16.65 8.83 -2.40
C ILE A 100 17.11 10.28 -2.62
N ARG A 101 16.94 10.78 -3.84
CA ARG A 101 17.20 12.19 -4.14
C ARG A 101 16.18 13.12 -3.49
N THR A 102 14.91 12.74 -3.51
CA THR A 102 13.82 13.55 -2.97
C THR A 102 12.69 12.63 -2.49
N MET A 103 12.23 12.86 -1.28
CA MET A 103 11.03 12.24 -0.71
C MET A 103 10.09 13.31 -0.19
N LYS A 104 8.85 13.27 -0.64
CA LYS A 104 7.76 14.16 -0.21
C LYS A 104 6.63 13.32 0.33
N ILE A 105 6.13 13.65 1.51
CA ILE A 105 5.00 13.00 2.15
C ILE A 105 3.90 14.06 2.35
N LYS A 106 2.67 13.74 1.94
CA LYS A 106 1.49 14.58 2.12
C LYS A 106 0.37 13.77 2.73
N ASN A 107 -0.17 14.22 3.83
CA ASN A 107 -1.41 13.67 4.37
C ASN A 107 -2.61 14.22 3.59
N LYS A 108 -3.37 13.35 2.96
CA LYS A 108 -4.63 13.65 2.27
C LYS A 108 -5.81 13.20 3.14
N ALA A 109 -5.99 13.85 4.29
CA ALA A 109 -6.96 13.47 5.32
C ALA A 109 -8.39 13.27 4.78
N LYS A 110 -8.86 14.10 3.83
CA LYS A 110 -10.18 13.95 3.19
C LYS A 110 -10.32 12.63 2.42
N ARG A 111 -9.22 12.01 2.02
CA ARG A 111 -9.19 10.73 1.29
C ARG A 111 -8.76 9.55 2.17
N GLY A 112 -8.45 9.80 3.45
CA GLY A 112 -8.00 8.78 4.39
C GLY A 112 -6.67 8.13 3.98
N MET A 113 -5.71 8.91 3.45
CA MET A 113 -4.47 8.35 2.91
C MET A 113 -3.29 9.31 2.96
N TYR A 114 -2.10 8.76 2.90
CA TYR A 114 -0.84 9.48 2.64
C TYR A 114 -0.43 9.32 1.17
N ASP A 115 0.06 10.38 0.58
CA ASP A 115 0.68 10.44 -0.75
C ASP A 115 2.18 10.62 -0.55
N VAL A 116 2.97 9.60 -0.91
CA VAL A 116 4.43 9.60 -0.82
C VAL A 116 5.01 9.63 -2.22
N SER A 117 5.86 10.62 -2.52
CA SER A 117 6.52 10.75 -3.81
C SER A 117 8.04 10.68 -3.63
N ILE A 118 8.67 9.70 -4.26
CA ILE A 118 10.10 9.41 -4.18
C ILE A 118 10.73 9.56 -5.56
N LYS A 119 11.88 10.23 -5.63
CA LYS A 119 12.68 10.33 -6.85
C LYS A 119 14.06 9.76 -6.61
N ILE A 120 14.51 8.92 -7.52
CA ILE A 120 15.88 8.39 -7.59
C ILE A 120 16.47 8.67 -8.98
N ASP A 121 17.80 8.77 -9.05
CA ASP A 121 18.52 9.05 -10.30
C ASP A 121 19.40 7.88 -10.74
N LYS A 122 19.78 6.98 -9.86
CA LYS A 122 20.64 5.82 -10.14
C LYS A 122 19.94 4.50 -9.77
N PRO A 123 20.21 3.38 -10.42
CA PRO A 123 20.99 3.22 -11.67
C PRO A 123 20.30 3.86 -12.88
N SER A 124 19.03 4.17 -12.76
CA SER A 124 18.18 4.86 -13.75
C SER A 124 17.23 5.79 -13.04
N LYS A 125 16.71 6.81 -13.75
CA LYS A 125 15.73 7.75 -13.19
C LYS A 125 14.38 7.06 -13.03
N TYR A 126 13.89 6.98 -11.79
CA TYR A 126 12.54 6.55 -11.47
C TYR A 126 11.83 7.57 -10.59
N VAL A 127 10.52 7.64 -10.75
CA VAL A 127 9.60 8.29 -9.83
C VAL A 127 8.70 7.21 -9.28
N VAL A 128 8.72 7.02 -7.97
CA VAL A 128 7.85 6.08 -7.26
C VAL A 128 6.86 6.91 -6.45
N ASN A 129 5.59 6.85 -6.82
CA ASN A 129 4.50 7.44 -6.05
C ASN A 129 3.74 6.33 -5.34
N ILE A 130 3.43 6.55 -4.07
CA ILE A 130 2.77 5.56 -3.23
C ILE A 130 1.59 6.23 -2.54
N ASP A 131 0.40 5.73 -2.79
CA ASP A 131 -0.79 6.05 -2.01
C ASP A 131 -0.89 5.01 -0.89
N ILE A 132 -0.83 5.43 0.37
CA ILE A 132 -0.91 4.57 1.57
C ILE A 132 -2.20 4.91 2.30
N GLY A 133 -3.17 4.01 2.30
CA GLY A 133 -4.41 4.13 3.06
C GLY A 133 -4.17 4.07 4.56
N TYR A 134 -5.05 4.65 5.36
CA TYR A 134 -5.01 4.57 6.83
C TYR A 134 -5.19 3.15 7.35
N ASP A 135 -5.66 2.23 6.50
CA ASP A 135 -5.78 0.79 6.71
C ASP A 135 -4.51 0.02 6.31
N GLY A 136 -3.44 0.71 5.89
CA GLY A 136 -2.18 0.13 5.44
C GLY A 136 -2.19 -0.44 4.02
N ASN A 137 -3.31 -0.39 3.30
CA ASN A 137 -3.33 -0.79 1.90
C ASN A 137 -2.61 0.25 1.03
N CYS A 138 -1.86 -0.21 0.03
CA CYS A 138 -1.00 0.64 -0.79
C CYS A 138 -1.27 0.47 -2.27
N MET A 139 -1.23 1.61 -3.00
CA MET A 139 -1.10 1.63 -4.45
C MET A 139 0.25 2.26 -4.81
N VAL A 140 1.06 1.54 -5.57
CA VAL A 140 2.43 1.94 -5.92
C VAL A 140 2.53 2.16 -7.42
N TYR A 141 2.92 3.35 -7.82
CA TYR A 141 3.08 3.79 -9.20
C TYR A 141 4.57 3.96 -9.50
N VAL A 142 5.15 3.08 -10.29
CA VAL A 142 6.56 3.14 -10.68
C VAL A 142 6.68 3.68 -12.09
N THR A 143 7.21 4.88 -12.23
CA THR A 143 7.37 5.58 -13.51
C THR A 143 8.85 5.67 -13.87
N ASN A 144 9.22 5.20 -15.06
CA ASN A 144 10.58 5.26 -15.56
C ASN A 144 10.88 6.58 -16.31
N SER A 145 12.13 6.74 -16.78
CA SER A 145 12.58 7.90 -17.56
C SER A 145 11.82 8.12 -18.86
N GLN A 146 11.23 7.07 -19.46
CA GLN A 146 10.39 7.13 -20.66
C GLN A 146 8.93 7.47 -20.36
N LYS A 147 8.60 7.88 -19.11
CA LYS A 147 7.25 8.17 -18.62
C LYS A 147 6.27 6.99 -18.69
N LYS A 148 6.79 5.77 -18.72
CA LYS A 148 5.97 4.57 -18.64
C LYS A 148 5.75 4.22 -17.17
N THR A 149 4.49 3.99 -16.79
CA THR A 149 4.09 3.69 -15.41
C THR A 149 3.57 2.27 -15.30
N VAL A 150 4.04 1.54 -14.29
CA VAL A 150 3.46 0.27 -13.85
C VAL A 150 2.85 0.49 -12.46
N ILE A 151 1.69 -0.10 -12.23
CA ILE A 151 0.92 0.09 -11.01
C ILE A 151 0.87 -1.24 -10.26
N TYR A 152 1.16 -1.20 -8.98
CA TYR A 152 1.11 -2.35 -8.09
C TYR A 152 0.18 -2.08 -6.92
N GLY A 153 -0.48 -3.13 -6.45
CA GLY A 153 -1.14 -3.16 -5.15
C GLY A 153 -0.25 -3.82 -4.12
N GLY A 154 -0.30 -3.33 -2.91
CA GLY A 154 0.50 -3.85 -1.80
C GLY A 154 -0.07 -3.52 -0.44
N ARG A 155 0.67 -3.90 0.60
CA ARG A 155 0.33 -3.60 1.98
C ARG A 155 1.57 -3.15 2.75
N LEU A 156 1.40 -2.13 3.57
CA LEU A 156 2.41 -1.67 4.51
C LEU A 156 2.70 -2.80 5.50
N ILE A 157 3.97 -3.07 5.72
CA ILE A 157 4.43 -4.05 6.72
C ILE A 157 4.90 -3.26 7.92
N GLU A 158 4.42 -3.63 9.09
CA GLU A 158 4.98 -3.10 10.33
C GLU A 158 6.46 -3.48 10.41
N PRO A 159 7.35 -2.56 10.79
CA PRO A 159 8.72 -2.92 11.08
C PRO A 159 8.71 -3.96 12.19
N ASN A 160 9.33 -5.11 11.96
CA ASN A 160 9.46 -6.14 12.99
C ASN A 160 10.13 -5.47 14.20
N MET A 161 9.38 -5.36 15.31
CA MET A 161 9.96 -5.07 16.60
C MET A 161 10.77 -6.27 17.09
#